data_a415bb8565e5b48ff5afaf17eceb21d8
#
_entry.id   a415bb8565e5b48ff5afaf17eceb21d8
#
_cell.length_a   1.000
_cell.length_b   1.000
_cell.length_c   1.000
_cell.angle_alpha   90.00
_cell.angle_beta   90.00
_cell.angle_gamma   90.00
#
_symmetry.space_group_name_H-M   'P 1'
#
loop_
_entity.id
_entity.type
_entity.pdbx_description
1 polymer ?
#
loop_
_entity_poly.entity_id
_entity_poly.type
_entity_poly.pdbx_seq_one_letter_code
_entity_poly.pdbx_strand_id
1 'polypeptide(L)'
;MNNERPVFLTPQDLRLDDTFILFFENRIIANGTTPYWTLETVNPEVVVSGQLIRVSHPGHQELVAVYLNDCPAEALPTSESISLRSLLFSGSEEFLKTAGVANQLDEWLSAHRYCGCCGQATRPHAQERALVCGACNRHFYPRINPCVIVLVVKDGQLLLAKSSRHNADFYSCLAGFMEVGEAPEDTVRREVMEEV
;
A
#
# COMPACT_ATOMS: atom_id res chain seq x y z
N MET A 1 27.76 2.45 14.13
CA MET A 1 26.97 1.66 13.19
C MET A 1 25.53 1.82 13.65
N ASN A 2 24.70 2.50 12.87
CA ASN A 2 23.27 2.66 13.19
C ASN A 2 22.64 1.27 13.23
N ASN A 3 22.18 0.88 14.40
CA ASN A 3 21.50 -0.39 14.66
C ASN A 3 20.02 -0.27 14.25
N GLU A 4 19.77 0.30 13.06
CA GLU A 4 18.43 0.40 12.54
C GLU A 4 17.98 -0.95 11.99
N ARG A 5 16.79 -1.36 12.41
CA ARG A 5 16.12 -2.57 11.96
C ARG A 5 15.96 -2.53 10.42
N PRO A 6 16.26 -3.62 9.68
CA PRO A 6 16.18 -3.61 8.22
C PRO A 6 14.76 -3.32 7.71
N VAL A 7 14.64 -2.93 6.45
CA VAL A 7 13.34 -2.68 5.81
C VAL A 7 12.62 -3.99 5.53
N PHE A 8 13.30 -4.94 4.91
CA PHE A 8 12.82 -6.30 4.72
C PHE A 8 13.29 -7.13 5.92
N LEU A 9 12.34 -7.71 6.63
CA LEU A 9 12.60 -8.45 7.85
C LEU A 9 12.72 -9.95 7.58
N THR A 10 13.50 -10.60 8.41
CA THR A 10 13.50 -12.06 8.58
C THR A 10 12.79 -12.41 9.91
N PRO A 11 12.41 -13.67 10.13
CA PRO A 11 11.84 -14.09 11.43
C PRO A 11 12.69 -13.73 12.65
N GLN A 12 14.02 -13.63 12.46
CA GLN A 12 14.97 -13.27 13.52
C GLN A 12 14.95 -11.78 13.88
N ASP A 13 14.41 -10.93 13.00
CA ASP A 13 14.28 -9.50 13.23
C ASP A 13 13.00 -9.13 13.96
N LEU A 14 12.09 -10.10 14.18
CA LEU A 14 10.81 -9.86 14.83
C LEU A 14 10.98 -9.59 16.33
N ARG A 15 10.11 -8.73 16.87
CA ARG A 15 10.08 -8.33 18.28
C ARG A 15 8.77 -8.75 18.93
N LEU A 16 8.78 -8.95 20.24
CA LEU A 16 7.59 -9.36 20.99
C LEU A 16 6.45 -8.34 20.96
N ASP A 17 6.77 -7.07 20.79
CA ASP A 17 5.85 -5.94 20.71
C ASP A 17 5.45 -5.58 19.27
N ASP A 18 5.87 -6.35 18.27
CA ASP A 18 5.48 -6.12 16.89
C ASP A 18 3.97 -6.27 16.69
N THR A 19 3.41 -5.31 15.98
CA THR A 19 2.04 -5.35 15.48
C THR A 19 2.07 -5.66 13.98
N PHE A 20 1.27 -6.64 13.56
CA PHE A 20 1.26 -7.14 12.18
C PHE A 20 0.01 -6.70 11.44
N ILE A 21 0.18 -6.35 10.17
CA ILE A 21 -0.90 -6.25 9.21
C ILE A 21 -0.67 -7.29 8.11
N LEU A 22 -1.61 -8.19 7.92
CA LEU A 22 -1.50 -9.31 6.98
C LEU A 22 -2.22 -8.97 5.69
N PHE A 23 -1.58 -9.23 4.56
CA PHE A 23 -2.14 -9.06 3.22
C PHE A 23 -2.17 -10.40 2.47
N PHE A 24 -3.28 -10.65 1.80
CA PHE A 24 -3.44 -11.73 0.84
C PHE A 24 -4.32 -11.24 -0.31
N GLU A 25 -3.86 -11.40 -1.56
CA GLU A 25 -4.56 -10.94 -2.76
C GLU A 25 -5.04 -9.47 -2.67
N ASN A 26 -4.16 -8.56 -2.24
CA ASN A 26 -4.43 -7.13 -2.07
C ASN A 26 -5.59 -6.81 -1.09
N ARG A 27 -5.85 -7.72 -0.14
CA ARG A 27 -6.83 -7.55 0.93
C ARG A 27 -6.19 -7.74 2.28
N ILE A 28 -6.70 -7.03 3.27
CA ILE A 28 -6.25 -7.17 4.65
C ILE A 28 -6.95 -8.38 5.28
N ILE A 29 -6.17 -9.24 5.91
CA ILE A 29 -6.64 -10.36 6.70
C ILE A 29 -6.76 -9.91 8.15
N ALA A 30 -7.97 -9.58 8.56
CA ALA A 30 -8.30 -9.02 9.86
C ALA A 30 -8.54 -10.10 10.91
N ASN A 31 -8.29 -9.80 12.17
CA ASN A 31 -8.65 -10.61 13.33
C ASN A 31 -10.03 -10.19 13.83
N GLY A 32 -11.09 -10.79 13.30
CA GLY A 32 -12.46 -10.34 13.51
C GLY A 32 -12.60 -8.87 13.04
N THR A 33 -12.99 -7.97 13.94
CA THR A 33 -13.14 -6.53 13.67
C THR A 33 -11.82 -5.75 13.73
N THR A 34 -10.71 -6.37 14.18
CA THR A 34 -9.42 -5.73 14.34
C THR A 34 -8.55 -5.97 13.11
N PRO A 35 -8.11 -4.93 12.39
CA PRO A 35 -7.38 -5.08 11.13
C PRO A 35 -5.89 -5.41 11.32
N TYR A 36 -5.44 -5.67 12.53
CA TYR A 36 -4.06 -6.01 12.87
C TYR A 36 -3.99 -7.19 13.84
N TRP A 37 -2.80 -7.74 13.96
CA TRP A 37 -2.46 -8.90 14.76
C TRP A 37 -1.27 -8.60 15.67
N THR A 38 -1.15 -9.35 16.76
CA THR A 38 0.04 -9.40 17.63
C THR A 38 0.58 -10.83 17.64
N LEU A 39 1.78 -11.05 18.17
CA LEU A 39 2.32 -12.41 18.32
C LEU A 39 1.47 -13.31 19.22
N GLU A 40 0.64 -12.74 20.07
CA GLU A 40 -0.28 -13.50 20.94
C GLU A 40 -1.53 -13.99 20.17
N THR A 41 -1.91 -13.31 19.10
CA THR A 41 -3.17 -13.55 18.38
C THR A 41 -2.96 -14.18 17.00
N VAL A 42 -1.79 -14.00 16.38
CA VAL A 42 -1.47 -14.57 15.07
C VAL A 42 -0.82 -15.93 15.21
N ASN A 43 -1.10 -16.83 14.25
CA ASN A 43 -0.29 -18.04 14.11
C ASN A 43 1.12 -17.67 13.60
N PRO A 44 2.20 -17.95 14.36
CA PRO A 44 3.57 -17.60 13.94
C PRO A 44 3.98 -18.21 12.59
N GLU A 45 3.48 -19.39 12.23
CA GLU A 45 3.77 -20.03 10.94
C GLU A 45 3.25 -19.18 9.77
N VAL A 46 2.10 -18.51 9.93
CA VAL A 46 1.55 -17.60 8.93
C VAL A 46 2.47 -16.39 8.75
N VAL A 47 2.96 -15.83 9.85
CA VAL A 47 3.86 -14.67 9.79
C VAL A 47 5.17 -15.02 9.06
N VAL A 48 5.78 -16.15 9.37
CA VAL A 48 7.07 -16.53 8.77
C VAL A 48 6.93 -17.06 7.34
N SER A 49 5.74 -17.44 6.88
CA SER A 49 5.49 -17.85 5.51
C SER A 49 5.42 -16.70 4.51
N GLY A 50 5.16 -15.48 4.99
CA GLY A 50 5.01 -14.29 4.17
C GLY A 50 6.29 -13.49 3.97
N GLN A 51 6.26 -12.55 3.02
CA GLN A 51 7.29 -11.53 2.91
C GLN A 51 7.05 -10.45 3.98
N LEU A 52 8.03 -10.25 4.85
CA LEU A 52 7.96 -9.30 5.96
C LEU A 52 8.57 -7.96 5.57
N ILE A 53 7.83 -6.88 5.74
CA ILE A 53 8.33 -5.52 5.51
C ILE A 53 7.96 -4.64 6.70
N ARG A 54 8.95 -3.92 7.19
CA ARG A 54 8.78 -2.86 8.18
C ARG A 54 8.11 -1.65 7.53
N VAL A 55 6.97 -1.24 8.08
CA VAL A 55 6.18 -0.12 7.59
C VAL A 55 6.02 0.92 8.68
N SER A 56 6.39 2.15 8.39
CA SER A 56 6.23 3.29 9.29
C SER A 56 5.74 4.51 8.51
N HIS A 57 4.98 5.35 9.16
CA HIS A 57 4.63 6.68 8.71
C HIS A 57 5.15 7.68 9.76
N PRO A 58 5.72 8.82 9.40
CA PRO A 58 6.24 9.79 10.36
C PRO A 58 5.23 10.16 11.45
N GLY A 59 5.64 10.01 12.71
CA GLY A 59 4.79 10.28 13.87
C GLY A 59 3.79 9.19 14.25
N HIS A 60 3.82 8.03 13.58
CA HIS A 60 2.91 6.91 13.83
C HIS A 60 3.66 5.64 14.25
N GLN A 61 2.91 4.71 14.86
CA GLN A 61 3.46 3.41 15.26
C GLN A 61 3.97 2.64 14.05
N GLU A 62 5.14 2.01 14.20
CA GLU A 62 5.68 1.07 13.23
C GLU A 62 4.86 -0.23 13.23
N LEU A 63 4.57 -0.75 12.05
CA LEU A 63 3.93 -2.03 11.84
C LEU A 63 4.85 -2.95 11.02
N VAL A 64 4.61 -4.25 11.14
CA VAL A 64 5.19 -5.25 10.25
C VAL A 64 4.09 -5.70 9.27
N ALA A 65 4.24 -5.33 8.01
CA ALA A 65 3.38 -5.84 6.95
C ALA A 65 3.85 -7.25 6.55
N VAL A 66 2.91 -8.18 6.46
CA VAL A 66 3.13 -9.58 6.08
C VAL A 66 2.36 -9.85 4.80
N TYR A 67 3.07 -10.07 3.71
CA TYR A 67 2.48 -10.33 2.40
C TYR A 67 2.49 -11.83 2.13
N LEU A 68 1.31 -12.44 2.19
CA LEU A 68 1.12 -13.88 2.10
C LEU A 68 1.03 -14.34 0.65
N ASN A 69 1.66 -15.48 0.34
CA ASN A 69 1.55 -16.12 -0.96
C ASN A 69 0.35 -17.07 -1.05
N ASP A 70 -0.03 -17.65 0.09
CA ASP A 70 -1.09 -18.64 0.19
C ASP A 70 -2.23 -18.13 1.08
N CYS A 71 -3.43 -18.65 0.85
CA CYS A 71 -4.61 -18.30 1.63
C CYS A 71 -4.46 -18.77 3.09
N PRO A 72 -4.54 -17.86 4.07
CA PRO A 72 -4.34 -18.22 5.48
C PRO A 72 -5.59 -18.80 6.16
N ALA A 73 -6.68 -19.06 5.45
CA ALA A 73 -7.98 -19.42 6.05
C ALA A 73 -7.93 -20.66 6.97
N GLU A 74 -7.12 -21.66 6.65
CA GLU A 74 -6.96 -22.84 7.50
C GLU A 74 -6.18 -22.54 8.79
N ALA A 75 -5.16 -21.69 8.70
CA ALA A 75 -4.30 -21.33 9.83
C ALA A 75 -4.89 -20.20 10.69
N LEU A 76 -5.83 -19.43 10.15
CA LEU A 76 -6.53 -18.30 10.81
C LEU A 76 -8.04 -18.42 10.58
N PRO A 77 -8.73 -19.40 11.16
CA PRO A 77 -10.13 -19.73 10.84
C PRO A 77 -11.13 -18.63 11.24
N THR A 78 -10.76 -17.75 12.17
CA THR A 78 -11.60 -16.61 12.60
C THR A 78 -11.30 -15.31 11.87
N SER A 79 -10.39 -15.36 10.88
CA SER A 79 -10.02 -14.17 10.13
C SER A 79 -11.08 -13.76 9.10
N GLU A 80 -11.13 -12.46 8.85
CA GLU A 80 -11.97 -11.86 7.83
C GLU A 80 -11.14 -11.15 6.77
N SER A 81 -11.49 -11.32 5.50
CA SER A 81 -10.83 -10.62 4.40
C SER A 81 -11.55 -9.29 4.14
N ILE A 82 -10.89 -8.18 4.43
CA ILE A 82 -11.45 -6.84 4.29
C ILE A 82 -10.66 -5.98 3.30
N SER A 83 -11.31 -5.00 2.69
CA SER A 83 -10.62 -4.03 1.82
C SER A 83 -10.07 -2.87 2.66
N LEU A 84 -8.94 -2.28 2.22
CA LEU A 84 -8.45 -1.04 2.84
C LEU A 84 -9.53 0.06 2.83
N ARG A 85 -10.34 0.13 1.76
CA ARG A 85 -11.42 1.11 1.63
C ARG A 85 -12.49 0.98 2.72
N SER A 86 -12.78 -0.24 3.19
CA SER A 86 -13.77 -0.42 4.27
C SER A 86 -13.30 0.18 5.59
N LEU A 87 -11.97 0.29 5.79
CA LEU A 87 -11.39 0.89 6.99
C LEU A 87 -11.48 2.42 7.02
N LEU A 88 -11.73 3.09 5.89
CA LEU A 88 -11.87 4.55 5.83
C LEU A 88 -13.00 5.07 6.72
N PHE A 89 -13.98 4.24 7.02
CA PHE A 89 -15.16 4.60 7.82
C PHE A 89 -15.13 4.07 9.25
N SER A 90 -14.19 3.18 9.57
CA SER A 90 -14.14 2.49 10.87
C SER A 90 -12.76 2.48 11.53
N GLY A 91 -11.69 2.76 10.80
CA GLY A 91 -10.32 2.75 11.30
C GLY A 91 -9.90 4.06 11.96
N SER A 92 -8.90 3.99 12.86
CA SER A 92 -8.23 5.20 13.32
C SER A 92 -7.42 5.83 12.18
N GLU A 93 -7.33 7.16 12.16
CA GLU A 93 -6.54 7.89 11.14
C GLU A 93 -5.07 7.43 11.12
N GLU A 94 -4.51 7.16 12.30
CA GLU A 94 -3.14 6.67 12.46
C GLU A 94 -2.92 5.32 11.76
N PHE A 95 -3.79 4.36 12.03
CA PHE A 95 -3.72 3.04 11.42
C PHE A 95 -3.90 3.12 9.90
N LEU A 96 -4.86 3.92 9.43
CA LEU A 96 -5.15 4.08 8.00
C LEU A 96 -3.94 4.60 7.20
N LYS A 97 -3.18 5.54 7.77
CA LYS A 97 -1.96 6.05 7.11
C LYS A 97 -0.92 4.95 6.92
N THR A 98 -0.66 4.18 7.97
CA THR A 98 0.33 3.08 7.92
C THR A 98 -0.17 1.91 7.06
N ALA A 99 -1.45 1.55 7.17
CA ALA A 99 -2.08 0.52 6.33
C ALA A 99 -2.10 0.92 4.84
N GLY A 100 -2.29 2.21 4.55
CA GLY A 100 -2.21 2.75 3.19
C GLY A 100 -0.82 2.56 2.57
N VAL A 101 0.24 2.85 3.32
CA VAL A 101 1.62 2.57 2.89
C VAL A 101 1.83 1.08 2.68
N ALA A 102 1.35 0.24 3.59
CA ALA A 102 1.48 -1.22 3.47
C ALA A 102 0.77 -1.75 2.22
N ASN A 103 -0.44 -1.27 1.92
CA ASN A 103 -1.19 -1.66 0.72
C ASN A 103 -0.48 -1.25 -0.59
N GLN A 104 0.13 -0.06 -0.63
CA GLN A 104 0.93 0.36 -1.79
C GLN A 104 2.16 -0.53 -1.99
N LEU A 105 2.77 -1.02 -0.91
CA LEU A 105 3.89 -1.94 -0.98
C LEU A 105 3.46 -3.33 -1.44
N ASP A 106 2.26 -3.81 -1.10
CA ASP A 106 1.69 -5.07 -1.61
C ASP A 106 1.55 -5.02 -3.14
N GLU A 107 0.92 -3.97 -3.66
CA GLU A 107 0.79 -3.73 -5.09
C GLU A 107 2.15 -3.68 -5.79
N TRP A 108 3.12 -2.96 -5.21
CA TRP A 108 4.46 -2.87 -5.75
C TRP A 108 5.19 -4.22 -5.78
N LEU A 109 5.15 -4.99 -4.69
CA LEU A 109 5.74 -6.34 -4.62
C LEU A 109 5.14 -7.26 -5.69
N SER A 110 3.82 -7.27 -5.80
CA SER A 110 3.06 -8.09 -6.75
C SER A 110 3.41 -7.75 -8.19
N ALA A 111 3.53 -6.45 -8.51
CA ALA A 111 3.84 -5.96 -9.86
C ALA A 111 5.31 -6.14 -10.25
N HIS A 112 6.22 -6.38 -9.30
CA HIS A 112 7.66 -6.45 -9.58
C HIS A 112 8.32 -7.78 -9.19
N ARG A 113 7.54 -8.87 -9.15
CA ARG A 113 8.07 -10.24 -8.94
C ARG A 113 9.13 -10.63 -9.95
N TYR A 114 9.03 -10.08 -11.15
CA TYR A 114 9.96 -10.33 -12.25
C TYR A 114 10.52 -9.02 -12.80
N CYS A 115 11.76 -9.08 -13.25
CA CYS A 115 12.43 -7.95 -13.88
C CYS A 115 11.77 -7.60 -15.21
N GLY A 116 11.27 -6.39 -15.36
CA GLY A 116 10.68 -5.89 -16.61
C GLY A 116 11.67 -5.75 -17.78
N CYS A 117 12.98 -5.94 -17.52
CA CYS A 117 14.02 -5.89 -18.56
C CYS A 117 14.40 -7.29 -19.06
N CYS A 118 14.61 -8.27 -18.17
CA CYS A 118 15.14 -9.59 -18.54
C CYS A 118 14.27 -10.78 -18.12
N GLY A 119 13.14 -10.53 -17.47
CA GLY A 119 12.20 -11.57 -17.04
C GLY A 119 12.63 -12.42 -15.84
N GLN A 120 13.85 -12.23 -15.31
CA GLN A 120 14.31 -12.98 -14.13
C GLN A 120 13.62 -12.52 -12.86
N ALA A 121 13.46 -13.42 -11.89
CA ALA A 121 12.87 -13.08 -10.60
C ALA A 121 13.69 -12.00 -9.87
N THR A 122 12.99 -11.09 -9.24
CA THR A 122 13.59 -10.06 -8.39
C THR A 122 13.69 -10.57 -6.95
N ARG A 123 14.48 -9.89 -6.14
CA ARG A 123 14.66 -10.18 -4.71
C ARG A 123 14.74 -8.89 -3.91
N PRO A 124 14.38 -8.90 -2.63
CA PRO A 124 14.59 -7.76 -1.74
C PRO A 124 16.04 -7.28 -1.73
N HIS A 125 16.22 -5.96 -1.73
CA HIS A 125 17.53 -5.34 -1.51
C HIS A 125 17.87 -5.38 -0.01
N ALA A 126 19.16 -5.58 0.32
CA ALA A 126 19.58 -5.81 1.71
C ALA A 126 19.39 -4.58 2.64
N GLN A 127 19.42 -3.37 2.10
CA GLN A 127 19.41 -2.13 2.89
C GLN A 127 18.30 -1.16 2.50
N GLU A 128 17.82 -1.22 1.27
CA GLU A 128 16.86 -0.26 0.72
C GLU A 128 15.49 -0.89 0.52
N ARG A 129 14.45 -0.07 0.52
CA ARG A 129 13.10 -0.47 0.10
C ARG A 129 13.06 -0.56 -1.43
N ALA A 130 13.73 -1.58 -1.95
CA ALA A 130 13.85 -1.85 -3.37
C ALA A 130 13.83 -3.36 -3.62
N LEU A 131 13.35 -3.78 -4.80
CA LEU A 131 13.59 -5.10 -5.34
C LEU A 131 14.73 -5.02 -6.35
N VAL A 132 15.60 -6.01 -6.38
CA VAL A 132 16.76 -6.03 -7.27
C VAL A 132 16.74 -7.28 -8.14
N CYS A 133 17.04 -7.11 -9.43
CA CYS A 133 17.29 -8.22 -10.34
C CYS A 133 18.74 -8.69 -10.22
N GLY A 134 18.95 -9.94 -9.82
CA GLY A 134 20.31 -10.50 -9.69
C GLY A 134 21.04 -10.68 -11.02
N ALA A 135 20.33 -10.74 -12.16
CA ALA A 135 20.92 -10.96 -13.48
C ALA A 135 21.39 -9.63 -14.14
N CYS A 136 20.61 -8.57 -14.07
CA CYS A 136 20.95 -7.30 -14.74
C CYS A 136 21.15 -6.12 -13.77
N ASN A 137 21.13 -6.38 -12.48
CA ASN A 137 21.35 -5.43 -11.38
C ASN A 137 20.43 -4.19 -11.42
N ARG A 138 19.22 -4.34 -12.00
CA ARG A 138 18.23 -3.26 -11.99
C ARG A 138 17.51 -3.24 -10.65
N HIS A 139 17.29 -2.04 -10.15
CA HIS A 139 16.56 -1.76 -8.92
C HIS A 139 15.16 -1.25 -9.27
N PHE A 140 14.16 -1.73 -8.53
CA PHE A 140 12.76 -1.35 -8.65
C PHE A 140 12.31 -0.80 -7.31
N TYR A 141 12.10 0.51 -7.25
CA TYR A 141 11.59 1.20 -6.07
C TYR A 141 10.06 1.25 -6.10
N PRO A 142 9.37 1.38 -4.94
CA PRO A 142 7.95 1.65 -4.90
C PRO A 142 7.60 2.86 -5.77
N ARG A 143 6.55 2.74 -6.60
CA ARG A 143 6.12 3.81 -7.47
C ARG A 143 5.20 4.76 -6.71
N ILE A 144 5.34 6.05 -7.02
CA ILE A 144 4.42 7.09 -6.59
C ILE A 144 3.80 7.66 -7.88
N ASN A 145 2.47 7.60 -7.98
CA ASN A 145 1.71 8.18 -9.08
C ASN A 145 0.89 9.35 -8.51
N PRO A 146 1.46 10.57 -8.45
CA PRO A 146 0.76 11.70 -7.89
C PRO A 146 -0.42 12.10 -8.78
N CYS A 147 -1.53 12.48 -8.15
CA CYS A 147 -2.67 13.06 -8.83
C CYS A 147 -3.09 14.36 -8.16
N VAL A 148 -3.75 15.21 -8.91
CA VAL A 148 -4.41 16.40 -8.38
C VAL A 148 -5.90 16.17 -8.27
N ILE A 149 -6.52 16.81 -7.27
CA ILE A 149 -7.98 16.90 -7.14
C ILE A 149 -8.33 18.37 -7.17
N VAL A 150 -9.21 18.78 -8.07
CA VAL A 150 -9.51 20.17 -8.38
C VAL A 150 -10.99 20.48 -8.17
N LEU A 151 -11.28 21.41 -7.29
CA LEU A 151 -12.61 22.00 -7.17
C LEU A 151 -12.65 23.31 -8.00
N VAL A 152 -13.33 23.28 -9.13
CA VAL A 152 -13.54 24.47 -9.96
C VAL A 152 -14.70 25.28 -9.40
N VAL A 153 -14.46 26.56 -9.14
CA VAL A 153 -15.45 27.50 -8.59
C VAL A 153 -15.66 28.66 -9.56
N LYS A 154 -16.92 28.93 -9.93
CA LYS A 154 -17.31 30.09 -10.76
C LYS A 154 -18.60 30.69 -10.23
N ASP A 155 -18.62 31.98 -10.00
CA ASP A 155 -19.79 32.75 -9.56
C ASP A 155 -20.48 32.14 -8.31
N GLY A 156 -19.69 31.61 -7.37
CA GLY A 156 -20.18 30.94 -6.16
C GLY A 156 -20.73 29.51 -6.38
N GLN A 157 -20.67 29.00 -7.60
CA GLN A 157 -21.07 27.64 -7.94
C GLN A 157 -19.86 26.70 -7.98
N LEU A 158 -20.07 25.43 -7.66
CA LEU A 158 -19.06 24.36 -7.67
C LEU A 158 -19.31 23.47 -8.87
N LEU A 159 -18.24 23.18 -9.64
CA LEU A 159 -18.30 22.18 -10.69
C LEU A 159 -17.98 20.80 -10.09
N LEU A 160 -18.91 19.89 -10.22
CA LEU A 160 -18.75 18.49 -9.85
C LEU A 160 -19.08 17.61 -11.06
N ALA A 161 -18.30 16.57 -11.28
CA ALA A 161 -18.47 15.61 -12.35
C ALA A 161 -18.91 14.25 -11.84
N LYS A 162 -19.69 13.52 -12.65
CA LYS A 162 -20.04 12.12 -12.43
C LYS A 162 -19.34 11.29 -13.50
N SER A 163 -18.49 10.34 -13.06
CA SER A 163 -17.82 9.43 -14.00
C SER A 163 -18.82 8.51 -14.69
N SER A 164 -18.79 8.44 -16.01
CA SER A 164 -19.56 7.49 -16.80
C SER A 164 -19.03 6.05 -16.69
N ARG A 165 -17.80 5.87 -16.24
CA ARG A 165 -17.13 4.55 -16.12
C ARG A 165 -17.50 3.79 -14.85
N HIS A 166 -18.02 4.44 -13.86
CA HIS A 166 -18.40 3.85 -12.58
C HIS A 166 -19.91 3.98 -12.37
N ASN A 167 -20.58 2.89 -12.01
CA ASN A 167 -21.99 2.89 -11.59
C ASN A 167 -22.19 3.58 -10.23
N ALA A 168 -21.33 4.51 -9.86
CA ALA A 168 -21.42 5.22 -8.60
C ALA A 168 -22.37 6.40 -8.73
N ASP A 169 -23.35 6.47 -7.83
CA ASP A 169 -24.34 7.56 -7.78
C ASP A 169 -23.82 8.76 -6.96
N PHE A 170 -22.58 9.15 -7.17
CA PHE A 170 -22.02 10.34 -6.54
C PHE A 170 -21.30 11.24 -7.55
N TYR A 171 -21.26 12.51 -7.23
CA TYR A 171 -20.47 13.51 -7.94
C TYR A 171 -19.18 13.79 -7.17
N SER A 172 -18.09 14.03 -7.88
CA SER A 172 -16.78 14.34 -7.32
C SER A 172 -16.16 15.57 -7.99
N CYS A 173 -15.12 16.10 -7.36
CA CYS A 173 -14.23 17.06 -8.01
C CYS A 173 -13.54 16.43 -9.20
N LEU A 174 -13.02 17.23 -10.12
CA LEU A 174 -12.14 16.77 -11.19
C LEU A 174 -10.85 16.20 -10.60
N ALA A 175 -10.31 15.16 -11.19
CA ALA A 175 -9.07 14.55 -10.74
C ALA A 175 -8.30 13.96 -11.91
N GLY A 176 -6.99 14.14 -11.92
CA GLY A 176 -6.12 13.57 -12.93
C GLY A 176 -4.70 13.34 -12.44
N PHE A 177 -4.01 12.44 -13.12
CA PHE A 177 -2.63 12.12 -12.80
C PHE A 177 -1.68 13.15 -13.38
N MET A 178 -0.60 13.41 -12.63
CA MET A 178 0.52 14.20 -13.13
C MET A 178 1.26 13.45 -14.22
N GLU A 179 1.64 14.16 -15.27
CA GLU A 179 2.52 13.64 -16.33
C GLU A 179 3.98 14.00 -16.08
N VAL A 180 4.88 13.31 -16.80
CA VAL A 180 6.32 13.52 -16.67
C VAL A 180 6.66 14.96 -17.06
N GLY A 181 7.29 15.69 -16.13
CA GLY A 181 7.71 17.08 -16.33
C GLY A 181 6.70 18.12 -15.90
N GLU A 182 5.51 17.75 -15.47
CA GLU A 182 4.52 18.68 -14.94
C GLU A 182 4.77 19.04 -13.48
N ALA A 183 4.53 20.31 -13.13
CA ALA A 183 4.25 20.71 -11.76
C ALA A 183 2.75 20.46 -11.45
N PRO A 184 2.36 20.34 -10.15
CA PRO A 184 0.96 20.14 -9.79
C PRO A 184 0.02 21.18 -10.39
N GLU A 185 0.45 22.43 -10.47
CA GLU A 185 -0.32 23.54 -11.06
C GLU A 185 -0.50 23.41 -12.57
N ASP A 186 0.45 22.80 -13.28
CA ASP A 186 0.37 22.52 -14.72
C ASP A 186 -0.65 21.41 -14.97
N THR A 187 -0.60 20.35 -14.16
CA THR A 187 -1.59 19.27 -14.18
C THR A 187 -3.01 19.83 -13.93
N VAL A 188 -3.18 20.68 -12.92
CA VAL A 188 -4.49 21.34 -12.66
C VAL A 188 -4.99 22.08 -13.90
N ARG A 189 -4.13 22.87 -14.56
CA ARG A 189 -4.53 23.61 -15.78
C ARG A 189 -4.90 22.67 -16.92
N ARG A 190 -4.11 21.61 -17.14
CA ARG A 190 -4.38 20.63 -18.20
C ARG A 190 -5.68 19.89 -17.94
N GLU A 191 -5.87 19.30 -16.75
CA GLU A 191 -7.08 18.54 -16.41
C GLU A 191 -8.35 19.40 -16.51
N VAL A 192 -8.31 20.64 -16.02
CA VAL A 192 -9.45 21.57 -16.17
C VAL A 192 -9.73 21.87 -17.64
N MET A 193 -8.70 22.04 -18.49
CA MET A 193 -8.88 22.29 -19.92
C MET A 193 -9.41 21.08 -20.70
N GLU A 194 -9.13 19.85 -20.23
CA GLU A 194 -9.59 18.62 -20.87
C GLU A 194 -11.03 18.26 -20.49
N GLU A 195 -11.44 18.59 -19.27
CA GLU A 195 -12.73 18.16 -18.69
C GLU A 195 -13.81 19.26 -18.81
N VAL A 196 -13.46 20.52 -19.06
CA VAL A 196 -14.34 21.69 -19.08
C VAL A 196 -14.08 22.56 -20.30
#